data_25c708158138ecaaa838cece023428bc
#
_entry.id   25c708158138ecaaa838cece023428bc
#
_cell.length_a   1.000
_cell.length_b   1.000
_cell.length_c   1.000
_cell.angle_alpha   90.00
_cell.angle_beta   90.00
_cell.angle_gamma   90.00
#
_symmetry.space_group_name_H-M   'P 1'
#
loop_
_entity.id
_entity.type
_entity.pdbx_description
1 polymer ?
#
loop_
_entity_poly.entity_id
_entity_poly.type
_entity_poly.pdbx_seq_one_letter_code
_entity_poly.pdbx_strand_id
1 'polypeptide(L)'
;RRVLFRSIPLVLHGDYPQLFEIRGEILMPWEVFEELNREKEAREEPLFANPRNAASGTLKLQNSAIVASRKLDAYLYYLLGEELPCDGHYENLQKAAQWGFKISDHMKKCHSLQEVFDYIHYWDTERKNLPVATDGIVLKVNSLKQQKNLGFTAKSPRWAIAYKFQAERALTRLNKVTYQVGRTGAVTPVANLDPVQLSGTIVKRASLHNADIIEGLDLHVGDMVYVEKGGEIIPKITGVDKDARSMMVGEKVKFITHCPECGSKLIRYEGEAAHYCPNETACPPQIKGKIEHFISRKAMNIDGLGPETVDMFYRLGLIKDTADLYKLTVDDIKNLDRMGDKSAENIVKGIAQSKEVPFERALFALGIRFVGETVAKKIAKSFTDIEELENADLERLINIDEIGEKIAQSIISYFANPLNRELIERLKIAGLQFSRKEEDLSGYTDKLAGQSIVISGVFTHHSRDEYKDLIEKNGGKNVGSISAKTSFILAGENMGPAKLEKAQKLGVQIMSEDEFLALIS
;
A
#
# COMPACT_ATOMS: atom_id res chain seq x y z
N ARG A 1 15.85 16.04 14.30
CA ARG A 1 15.50 16.34 12.89
C ARG A 1 14.55 17.55 12.74
N ARG A 2 13.78 17.95 13.79
CA ARG A 2 12.84 19.10 13.76
C ARG A 2 13.50 20.45 13.41
N VAL A 3 14.76 20.62 13.75
CA VAL A 3 15.52 21.87 13.54
C VAL A 3 15.91 22.10 12.07
N LEU A 4 15.66 21.15 11.19
CA LEU A 4 16.15 21.16 9.79
C LEU A 4 15.16 21.79 8.80
N PHE A 5 13.93 22.07 9.23
CA PHE A 5 12.87 22.62 8.36
C PHE A 5 12.43 23.97 8.88
N ARG A 6 12.70 25.04 8.13
CA ARG A 6 12.22 26.39 8.44
C ARG A 6 10.70 26.53 8.39
N SER A 7 10.03 25.64 7.65
CA SER A 7 8.57 25.61 7.48
C SER A 7 7.80 24.94 8.63
N ILE A 8 8.50 24.35 9.60
CA ILE A 8 7.87 23.81 10.80
C ILE A 8 8.21 24.72 11.98
N PRO A 9 7.24 25.47 12.52
CA PRO A 9 7.47 26.39 13.60
C PRO A 9 7.92 25.66 14.87
N LEU A 10 8.86 26.26 15.60
CA LEU A 10 9.29 25.79 16.94
C LEU A 10 8.38 26.34 18.03
N VAL A 11 7.72 27.46 17.77
CA VAL A 11 6.75 28.12 18.65
C VAL A 11 5.52 28.42 17.82
N LEU A 12 4.37 28.07 18.35
CA LEU A 12 3.07 28.39 17.75
C LEU A 12 2.56 29.74 18.27
N HIS A 13 1.75 30.42 17.45
CA HIS A 13 1.16 31.71 17.75
C HIS A 13 -0.35 31.60 17.83
N GLY A 14 -0.97 32.48 18.66
CA GLY A 14 -2.43 32.53 18.79
C GLY A 14 -3.02 31.42 19.64
N ASP A 15 -4.30 31.19 19.44
CA ASP A 15 -5.08 30.19 20.18
C ASP A 15 -5.15 28.88 19.38
N TYR A 16 -4.65 27.80 19.94
CA TYR A 16 -4.57 26.49 19.33
C TYR A 16 -4.92 25.37 20.32
N PRO A 17 -5.44 24.21 19.83
CA PRO A 17 -5.76 23.08 20.70
C PRO A 17 -4.54 22.55 21.45
N GLN A 18 -4.74 22.07 22.68
CA GLN A 18 -3.64 21.52 23.49
C GLN A 18 -3.00 20.29 22.85
N LEU A 19 -3.80 19.48 22.15
CA LEU A 19 -3.36 18.27 21.49
C LEU A 19 -3.91 18.20 20.07
N PHE A 20 -3.02 18.16 19.09
CA PHE A 20 -3.37 17.93 17.68
C PHE A 20 -2.18 17.33 16.92
N GLU A 21 -2.49 16.74 15.80
CA GLU A 21 -1.52 16.24 14.83
C GLU A 21 -1.69 17.01 13.51
N ILE A 22 -0.60 17.46 12.90
CA ILE A 22 -0.65 18.05 11.57
C ILE A 22 0.24 17.23 10.62
N ARG A 23 -0.31 16.88 9.47
CA ARG A 23 0.38 16.10 8.43
C ARG A 23 0.67 16.97 7.22
N GLY A 24 1.81 16.66 6.59
CA GLY A 24 2.27 17.38 5.42
C GLY A 24 3.20 16.55 4.55
N GLU A 25 3.67 17.17 3.49
CA GLU A 25 4.68 16.61 2.60
C GLU A 25 5.94 17.44 2.64
N ILE A 26 7.09 16.77 2.74
CA ILE A 26 8.41 17.39 2.66
C ILE A 26 8.86 17.31 1.20
N LEU A 27 9.30 18.44 0.69
CA LEU A 27 9.66 18.59 -0.71
C LEU A 27 10.90 19.48 -0.87
N MET A 28 11.42 19.54 -2.09
CA MET A 28 12.52 20.42 -2.48
C MET A 28 12.01 21.41 -3.51
N PRO A 29 12.08 22.73 -3.23
CA PRO A 29 11.74 23.75 -4.22
C PRO A 29 12.64 23.68 -5.47
N TRP A 30 12.11 24.09 -6.63
CA TRP A 30 12.83 24.10 -7.90
C TRP A 30 14.11 24.92 -7.82
N GLU A 31 14.06 26.11 -7.24
CA GLU A 31 15.23 26.99 -7.07
C GLU A 31 16.36 26.27 -6.31
N VAL A 32 16.02 25.59 -5.23
CA VAL A 32 16.99 24.82 -4.42
C VAL A 32 17.55 23.63 -5.20
N PHE A 33 16.68 22.93 -5.92
CA PHE A 33 17.09 21.80 -6.75
C PHE A 33 18.08 22.21 -7.84
N GLU A 34 17.82 23.32 -8.50
CA GLU A 34 18.71 23.87 -9.53
C GLU A 34 20.04 24.37 -8.96
N GLU A 35 20.01 25.04 -7.78
CA GLU A 35 21.21 25.47 -7.05
C GLU A 35 22.11 24.27 -6.74
N LEU A 36 21.54 23.21 -6.16
CA LEU A 36 22.26 21.99 -5.80
C LEU A 36 22.82 21.25 -7.02
N ASN A 37 22.10 21.23 -8.14
CA ASN A 37 22.59 20.61 -9.37
C ASN A 37 23.73 21.42 -10.00
N ARG A 38 23.68 22.76 -9.98
CA ARG A 38 24.80 23.60 -10.40
C ARG A 38 26.06 23.37 -9.57
N GLU A 39 25.90 23.21 -8.23
CA GLU A 39 27.03 22.88 -7.36
C GLU A 39 27.64 21.52 -7.68
N LYS A 40 26.79 20.52 -7.97
CA LYS A 40 27.24 19.17 -8.33
C LYS A 40 27.95 19.15 -9.67
N GLU A 41 27.42 19.88 -10.65
CA GLU A 41 28.04 20.04 -11.97
C GLU A 41 29.44 20.67 -11.86
N ALA A 42 29.57 21.71 -11.03
CA ALA A 42 30.87 22.36 -10.78
C ALA A 42 31.89 21.41 -10.09
N ARG A 43 31.44 20.37 -9.43
CA ARG A 43 32.27 19.33 -8.79
C ARG A 43 32.41 18.05 -9.61
N GLU A 44 31.87 18.03 -10.85
CA GLU A 44 31.81 16.83 -11.71
C GLU A 44 31.12 15.63 -11.05
N GLU A 45 30.15 15.91 -10.15
CA GLU A 45 29.35 14.90 -9.47
C GLU A 45 28.06 14.56 -10.25
N PRO A 46 27.52 13.34 -10.13
CA PRO A 46 26.23 12.98 -10.72
C PRO A 46 25.11 13.91 -10.23
N LEU A 47 24.32 14.47 -11.15
CA LEU A 47 23.22 15.37 -10.84
C LEU A 47 22.06 14.63 -10.19
N PHE A 48 21.25 15.35 -9.42
CA PHE A 48 19.97 14.85 -8.96
C PHE A 48 18.98 14.75 -10.12
N ALA A 49 18.25 13.66 -10.20
CA ALA A 49 17.35 13.37 -11.31
C ALA A 49 16.05 14.20 -11.28
N ASN A 50 15.49 14.43 -10.09
CA ASN A 50 14.29 15.25 -9.89
C ASN A 50 14.20 15.71 -8.42
N PRO A 51 13.39 16.77 -8.13
CA PRO A 51 13.25 17.33 -6.78
C PRO A 51 12.72 16.31 -5.75
N ARG A 52 11.79 15.44 -6.14
CA ARG A 52 11.18 14.42 -5.25
C ARG A 52 12.22 13.42 -4.76
N ASN A 53 13.02 12.87 -5.67
CA ASN A 53 14.09 11.93 -5.32
C ASN A 53 15.20 12.62 -4.51
N ALA A 54 15.54 13.86 -4.84
CA ALA A 54 16.52 14.65 -4.12
C ALA A 54 16.05 14.92 -2.67
N ALA A 55 14.78 15.28 -2.45
CA ALA A 55 14.19 15.47 -1.13
C ALA A 55 14.19 14.16 -0.33
N SER A 56 13.67 13.07 -0.90
CA SER A 56 13.62 11.77 -0.24
C SER A 56 15.01 11.23 0.11
N GLY A 57 15.98 11.37 -0.80
CA GLY A 57 17.38 10.99 -0.55
C GLY A 57 18.00 11.82 0.57
N THR A 58 17.72 13.13 0.59
CA THR A 58 18.21 14.04 1.63
C THR A 58 17.73 13.65 3.02
N LEU A 59 16.45 13.28 3.17
CA LEU A 59 15.88 12.84 4.45
C LEU A 59 16.52 11.57 5.01
N LYS A 60 17.11 10.74 4.17
CA LYS A 60 17.79 9.50 4.58
C LYS A 60 19.22 9.73 5.08
N LEU A 61 19.80 10.89 4.83
CA LEU A 61 21.16 11.21 5.26
C LEU A 61 21.24 11.27 6.79
N GLN A 62 22.34 10.73 7.33
CA GLN A 62 22.62 10.76 8.76
C GLN A 62 23.18 12.11 9.22
N ASN A 63 23.93 12.78 8.36
CA ASN A 63 24.53 14.06 8.66
C ASN A 63 23.49 15.20 8.58
N SER A 64 23.10 15.72 9.74
CA SER A 64 22.10 16.78 9.85
C SER A 64 22.54 18.11 9.25
N ALA A 65 23.83 18.43 9.21
CA ALA A 65 24.34 19.66 8.61
C ALA A 65 24.15 19.63 7.09
N ILE A 66 24.40 18.50 6.42
CA ILE A 66 24.14 18.32 5.00
C ILE A 66 22.64 18.42 4.70
N VAL A 67 21.78 17.82 5.55
CA VAL A 67 20.32 17.95 5.37
C VAL A 67 19.89 19.40 5.47
N ALA A 68 20.42 20.15 6.44
CA ALA A 68 20.11 21.57 6.62
C ALA A 68 20.55 22.44 5.43
N SER A 69 21.74 22.18 4.86
CA SER A 69 22.24 22.91 3.70
C SER A 69 21.38 22.73 2.44
N ARG A 70 20.62 21.62 2.36
CA ARG A 70 19.75 21.33 1.22
C ARG A 70 18.38 21.99 1.29
N LYS A 71 18.13 22.87 2.25
CA LYS A 71 16.98 23.80 2.35
C LYS A 71 15.64 23.16 1.97
N LEU A 72 15.34 21.94 2.50
CA LEU A 72 14.06 21.28 2.26
C LEU A 72 12.92 22.13 2.83
N ASP A 73 11.76 22.02 2.21
CA ASP A 73 10.53 22.71 2.61
C ASP A 73 9.41 21.71 2.95
N ALA A 74 8.36 22.17 3.63
CA ALA A 74 7.22 21.35 3.98
C ALA A 74 5.92 22.12 3.79
N TYR A 75 4.93 21.50 3.15
CA TYR A 75 3.55 21.97 3.10
C TYR A 75 2.65 21.07 3.93
N LEU A 76 1.93 21.67 4.89
CA LEU A 76 1.02 20.95 5.77
C LEU A 76 -0.38 21.01 5.18
N TYR A 77 -1.07 19.87 5.12
CA TYR A 77 -2.34 19.76 4.39
C TYR A 77 -3.44 19.00 5.13
N TYR A 78 -3.19 18.53 6.36
CA TYR A 78 -4.18 17.80 7.12
C TYR A 78 -3.98 17.97 8.62
N LEU A 79 -4.97 18.57 9.28
CA LEU A 79 -5.03 18.78 10.72
C LEU A 79 -5.96 17.74 11.34
N LEU A 80 -5.52 17.10 12.41
CA LEU A 80 -6.24 16.08 13.17
C LEU A 80 -6.25 16.45 14.66
N GLY A 81 -7.35 16.24 15.32
CA GLY A 81 -7.53 16.47 16.73
C GLY A 81 -9.00 16.30 17.12
N GLU A 82 -9.26 16.08 18.39
CA GLU A 82 -10.64 15.97 18.91
C GLU A 82 -11.30 17.34 19.04
N GLU A 83 -10.54 18.35 19.44
CA GLU A 83 -11.01 19.73 19.70
C GLU A 83 -10.51 20.70 18.61
N LEU A 84 -10.85 20.44 17.35
CA LEU A 84 -10.50 21.37 16.28
C LEU A 84 -11.39 22.60 16.28
N PRO A 85 -10.87 23.81 15.97
CA PRO A 85 -11.60 25.06 16.10
C PRO A 85 -12.79 25.20 15.14
N CYS A 86 -12.83 24.44 14.03
CA CYS A 86 -13.87 24.52 13.02
C CYS A 86 -14.30 23.13 12.53
N ASP A 87 -15.54 22.97 12.05
CA ASP A 87 -15.97 21.76 11.33
C ASP A 87 -15.39 21.69 9.90
N GLY A 88 -14.85 22.77 9.36
CA GLY A 88 -14.31 22.81 8.00
C GLY A 88 -12.83 22.48 7.92
N HIS A 89 -12.46 21.56 7.03
CA HIS A 89 -11.06 21.22 6.72
C HIS A 89 -10.27 22.43 6.22
N TYR A 90 -10.85 23.21 5.32
CA TYR A 90 -10.24 24.42 4.78
C TYR A 90 -10.01 25.47 5.87
N GLU A 91 -11.03 25.73 6.70
CA GLU A 91 -11.01 26.70 7.78
C GLU A 91 -9.96 26.31 8.85
N ASN A 92 -9.86 25.04 9.18
CA ASN A 92 -8.85 24.54 10.12
C ASN A 92 -7.42 24.71 9.58
N LEU A 93 -7.19 24.53 8.28
CA LEU A 93 -5.88 24.82 7.68
C LEU A 93 -5.55 26.30 7.66
N GLN A 94 -6.56 27.18 7.47
CA GLN A 94 -6.36 28.64 7.62
C GLN A 94 -5.96 29.01 9.07
N LYS A 95 -6.56 28.35 10.07
CA LYS A 95 -6.12 28.50 11.48
C LYS A 95 -4.70 28.01 11.70
N ALA A 96 -4.34 26.85 11.14
CA ALA A 96 -2.99 26.33 11.21
C ALA A 96 -1.96 27.28 10.59
N ALA A 97 -2.29 27.98 9.50
CA ALA A 97 -1.45 29.03 8.93
C ALA A 97 -1.24 30.20 9.93
N GLN A 98 -2.30 30.62 10.63
CA GLN A 98 -2.20 31.66 11.68
C GLN A 98 -1.31 31.22 12.86
N TRP A 99 -1.24 29.93 13.16
CA TRP A 99 -0.34 29.38 14.20
C TRP A 99 1.13 29.33 13.75
N GLY A 100 1.43 29.61 12.47
CA GLY A 100 2.77 29.64 11.90
C GLY A 100 3.13 28.45 11.02
N PHE A 101 2.20 27.51 10.75
CA PHE A 101 2.46 26.42 9.83
C PHE A 101 2.38 26.90 8.37
N LYS A 102 3.25 26.36 7.53
CA LYS A 102 3.21 26.62 6.10
C LYS A 102 2.11 25.78 5.42
N ILE A 103 1.07 26.47 5.02
CA ILE A 103 -0.07 25.93 4.26
C ILE A 103 0.02 26.46 2.84
N SER A 104 -0.48 25.74 1.84
CA SER A 104 -0.50 26.21 0.46
C SER A 104 -1.47 27.37 0.26
N ASP A 105 -0.98 28.47 -0.30
CA ASP A 105 -1.81 29.64 -0.66
C ASP A 105 -2.72 29.35 -1.86
N HIS A 106 -2.48 28.27 -2.58
CA HIS A 106 -3.25 27.84 -3.75
C HIS A 106 -4.44 26.96 -3.42
N MET A 107 -4.66 26.68 -2.14
CA MET A 107 -5.82 25.92 -1.67
C MET A 107 -7.11 26.71 -1.88
N LYS A 108 -8.14 26.08 -2.47
CA LYS A 108 -9.43 26.71 -2.76
C LYS A 108 -10.59 25.90 -2.21
N LYS A 109 -11.56 26.56 -1.58
CA LYS A 109 -12.86 26.00 -1.23
C LYS A 109 -13.82 26.19 -2.41
N CYS A 110 -14.40 25.08 -2.91
CA CYS A 110 -15.33 25.06 -4.03
C CYS A 110 -16.74 24.73 -3.52
N HIS A 111 -17.76 25.35 -4.12
CA HIS A 111 -19.17 25.16 -3.77
C HIS A 111 -19.97 24.43 -4.86
N SER A 112 -19.35 24.19 -6.02
CA SER A 112 -19.95 23.48 -7.15
C SER A 112 -18.92 22.62 -7.88
N LEU A 113 -19.40 21.63 -8.64
CA LEU A 113 -18.54 20.84 -9.51
C LEU A 113 -17.90 21.70 -10.61
N GLN A 114 -18.60 22.72 -11.08
CA GLN A 114 -18.03 23.62 -12.09
C GLN A 114 -16.79 24.35 -11.54
N GLU A 115 -16.86 24.90 -10.33
CA GLU A 115 -15.70 25.52 -9.68
C GLU A 115 -14.53 24.53 -9.49
N VAL A 116 -14.81 23.25 -9.24
CA VAL A 116 -13.79 22.21 -9.16
C VAL A 116 -13.13 21.98 -10.53
N PHE A 117 -13.92 21.88 -11.62
CA PHE A 117 -13.37 21.71 -12.97
C PHE A 117 -12.59 22.94 -13.42
N ASP A 118 -13.06 24.14 -13.11
CA ASP A 118 -12.34 25.38 -13.43
C ASP A 118 -10.97 25.43 -12.71
N TYR A 119 -10.93 25.00 -11.45
CA TYR A 119 -9.69 24.88 -10.68
C TYR A 119 -8.74 23.83 -11.27
N ILE A 120 -9.25 22.70 -11.71
CA ILE A 120 -8.45 21.64 -12.38
C ILE A 120 -7.85 22.18 -13.68
N HIS A 121 -8.67 22.81 -14.54
CA HIS A 121 -8.21 23.36 -15.83
C HIS A 121 -7.16 24.45 -15.64
N TYR A 122 -7.35 25.32 -14.66
CA TYR A 122 -6.38 26.38 -14.34
C TYR A 122 -5.02 25.76 -13.97
N TRP A 123 -5.00 24.79 -13.05
CA TRP A 123 -3.75 24.19 -12.58
C TRP A 123 -3.12 23.19 -13.55
N ASP A 124 -3.85 22.66 -14.49
CA ASP A 124 -3.26 21.84 -15.56
C ASP A 124 -2.23 22.63 -16.38
N THR A 125 -2.45 23.92 -16.54
CA THR A 125 -1.54 24.83 -17.24
C THR A 125 -0.57 25.52 -16.27
N GLU A 126 -1.09 26.16 -15.23
CA GLU A 126 -0.33 27.07 -14.35
C GLU A 126 0.58 26.35 -13.34
N ARG A 127 0.41 25.04 -13.13
CA ARG A 127 1.27 24.26 -12.22
C ARG A 127 2.77 24.35 -12.53
N LYS A 128 3.12 24.64 -13.78
CA LYS A 128 4.52 24.81 -14.23
C LYS A 128 5.20 26.01 -13.59
N ASN A 129 4.41 26.99 -13.15
CA ASN A 129 4.87 28.23 -12.52
C ASN A 129 4.96 28.10 -10.98
N LEU A 130 4.58 26.93 -10.42
CA LEU A 130 4.71 26.69 -8.99
C LEU A 130 6.18 26.53 -8.57
N PRO A 131 6.54 27.00 -7.37
CA PRO A 131 7.91 26.84 -6.87
C PRO A 131 8.28 25.39 -6.57
N VAL A 132 7.33 24.45 -6.66
CA VAL A 132 7.49 23.03 -6.34
C VAL A 132 6.88 22.16 -7.44
N ALA A 133 7.44 20.98 -7.63
CA ALA A 133 6.90 19.99 -8.57
C ALA A 133 5.52 19.48 -8.10
N THR A 134 4.54 19.47 -9.03
CA THR A 134 3.16 19.07 -8.77
C THR A 134 2.66 18.15 -9.88
N ASP A 135 2.06 17.03 -9.52
CA ASP A 135 1.57 16.00 -10.45
C ASP A 135 0.03 15.86 -10.47
N GLY A 136 -0.65 16.61 -9.61
CA GLY A 136 -2.11 16.53 -9.50
C GLY A 136 -2.69 17.43 -8.42
N ILE A 137 -3.99 17.23 -8.19
CA ILE A 137 -4.79 17.94 -7.20
C ILE A 137 -5.46 16.91 -6.29
N VAL A 138 -5.61 17.22 -5.02
CA VAL A 138 -6.39 16.42 -4.09
C VAL A 138 -7.69 17.15 -3.74
N LEU A 139 -8.80 16.54 -4.10
CA LEU A 139 -10.15 17.00 -3.77
C LEU A 139 -10.57 16.35 -2.45
N LYS A 140 -11.08 17.14 -1.51
CA LYS A 140 -11.49 16.67 -0.19
C LYS A 140 -12.85 17.23 0.18
N VAL A 141 -13.68 16.43 0.84
CA VAL A 141 -14.92 16.93 1.46
C VAL A 141 -14.52 17.87 2.59
N ASN A 142 -15.10 19.09 2.64
CA ASN A 142 -14.69 20.11 3.59
C ASN A 142 -15.19 19.85 5.04
N SER A 143 -16.44 19.41 5.22
CA SER A 143 -17.00 19.14 6.56
C SER A 143 -16.35 17.93 7.20
N LEU A 144 -15.77 18.10 8.39
CA LEU A 144 -15.17 17.02 9.19
C LEU A 144 -16.24 16.00 9.64
N LYS A 145 -17.46 16.49 9.94
CA LYS A 145 -18.59 15.61 10.23
C LYS A 145 -18.91 14.69 9.06
N GLN A 146 -18.92 15.21 7.83
CA GLN A 146 -19.11 14.38 6.63
C GLN A 146 -17.92 13.45 6.37
N GLN A 147 -16.69 13.90 6.60
CA GLN A 147 -15.50 13.04 6.50
C GLN A 147 -15.59 11.84 7.45
N LYS A 148 -15.98 12.07 8.71
CA LYS A 148 -16.18 11.01 9.72
C LYS A 148 -17.25 10.01 9.26
N ASN A 149 -18.36 10.49 8.68
CA ASN A 149 -19.45 9.63 8.19
C ASN A 149 -19.06 8.77 6.98
N LEU A 150 -18.30 9.34 6.04
CA LEU A 150 -17.78 8.62 4.87
C LEU A 150 -16.74 7.59 5.27
N GLY A 151 -15.95 7.88 6.30
CA GLY A 151 -14.93 6.99 6.85
C GLY A 151 -13.78 6.69 5.89
N PHE A 152 -13.18 5.53 6.12
CA PHE A 152 -11.98 5.08 5.41
C PHE A 152 -12.21 3.70 4.77
N THR A 153 -11.46 3.42 3.72
CA THR A 153 -11.15 2.05 3.31
C THR A 153 -9.93 1.58 4.09
N ALA A 154 -9.55 0.33 3.95
CA ALA A 154 -8.31 -0.19 4.57
C ALA A 154 -7.04 0.63 4.23
N LYS A 155 -7.04 1.39 3.13
CA LYS A 155 -5.84 2.08 2.62
C LYS A 155 -6.00 3.58 2.43
N SER A 156 -7.22 4.10 2.32
CA SER A 156 -7.46 5.48 1.92
C SER A 156 -8.77 6.04 2.47
N PRO A 157 -8.87 7.36 2.67
CA PRO A 157 -10.13 7.99 3.03
C PRO A 157 -11.14 7.89 1.87
N ARG A 158 -12.43 7.72 2.20
CA ARG A 158 -13.54 7.76 1.22
C ARG A 158 -13.95 9.18 0.86
N TRP A 159 -13.52 10.17 1.62
CA TRP A 159 -13.83 11.58 1.49
C TRP A 159 -12.77 12.39 0.73
N ALA A 160 -11.76 11.73 0.19
CA ALA A 160 -10.72 12.37 -0.62
C ALA A 160 -10.46 11.59 -1.90
N ILE A 161 -10.20 12.32 -2.98
CA ILE A 161 -9.83 11.76 -4.29
C ILE A 161 -8.68 12.56 -4.89
N ALA A 162 -7.68 11.87 -5.42
CA ALA A 162 -6.60 12.50 -6.16
C ALA A 162 -6.95 12.54 -7.66
N TYR A 163 -6.91 13.74 -8.22
CA TYR A 163 -6.91 13.96 -9.66
C TYR A 163 -5.48 14.12 -10.14
N LYS A 164 -5.02 13.28 -11.02
CA LYS A 164 -3.68 13.36 -11.62
C LYS A 164 -3.75 14.01 -12.98
N PHE A 165 -2.89 15.00 -13.20
CA PHE A 165 -2.73 15.59 -14.52
C PHE A 165 -2.20 14.56 -15.51
N GLN A 166 -2.41 14.86 -16.81
CA GLN A 166 -1.86 14.00 -17.86
C GLN A 166 -0.35 13.89 -17.73
N ALA A 167 0.15 12.67 -17.71
CA ALA A 167 1.59 12.41 -17.64
C ALA A 167 2.29 12.88 -18.92
N GLU A 168 3.52 13.33 -18.76
CA GLU A 168 4.39 13.60 -19.91
C GLU A 168 4.62 12.31 -20.70
N ARG A 169 4.69 12.47 -22.02
CA ARG A 169 4.92 11.37 -22.97
C ARG A 169 6.23 11.62 -23.70
N ALA A 170 7.05 10.59 -23.81
CA ALA A 170 8.27 10.61 -24.62
C ALA A 170 8.20 9.53 -25.70
N LEU A 171 8.81 9.80 -26.85
CA LEU A 171 8.95 8.86 -27.96
C LEU A 171 10.38 8.32 -27.98
N THR A 172 10.52 6.99 -28.02
CA THR A 172 11.83 6.33 -28.03
C THR A 172 11.76 4.97 -28.74
N ARG A 173 12.92 4.43 -29.13
CA ARG A 173 13.00 3.15 -29.83
C ARG A 173 12.94 1.97 -28.88
N LEU A 174 12.16 0.95 -29.24
CA LEU A 174 12.16 -0.37 -28.59
C LEU A 174 13.31 -1.22 -29.11
N ASN A 175 14.27 -1.55 -28.26
CA ASN A 175 15.42 -2.40 -28.64
C ASN A 175 15.16 -3.88 -28.49
N LYS A 176 14.55 -4.28 -27.37
CA LYS A 176 14.17 -5.67 -27.09
C LYS A 176 13.14 -5.74 -25.98
N VAL A 177 12.47 -6.88 -25.84
CA VAL A 177 11.62 -7.21 -24.70
C VAL A 177 12.28 -8.28 -23.86
N THR A 178 12.37 -8.03 -22.55
CA THR A 178 12.82 -9.00 -21.54
C THR A 178 11.66 -9.33 -20.62
N TYR A 179 11.77 -10.42 -19.87
CA TYR A 179 10.71 -10.89 -19.00
C TYR A 179 11.22 -11.03 -17.58
N GLN A 180 10.42 -10.61 -16.61
CA GLN A 180 10.72 -10.70 -15.19
C GLN A 180 9.70 -11.60 -14.51
N VAL A 181 10.17 -12.50 -13.65
CA VAL A 181 9.32 -13.39 -12.86
C VAL A 181 9.18 -12.79 -11.46
N GLY A 182 7.96 -12.50 -11.05
CA GLY A 182 7.65 -12.00 -9.72
C GLY A 182 7.50 -13.11 -8.68
N ARG A 183 7.34 -12.72 -7.42
CA ARG A 183 7.16 -13.61 -6.26
C ARG A 183 6.03 -14.64 -6.43
N THR A 184 4.95 -14.26 -7.10
CA THR A 184 3.78 -15.12 -7.34
C THR A 184 3.89 -15.94 -8.63
N GLY A 185 5.05 -15.94 -9.28
CA GLY A 185 5.24 -16.54 -10.59
C GLY A 185 4.77 -15.71 -11.77
N ALA A 186 4.12 -14.56 -11.54
CA ALA A 186 3.66 -13.68 -12.61
C ALA A 186 4.84 -13.21 -13.46
N VAL A 187 4.71 -13.39 -14.79
CA VAL A 187 5.74 -13.02 -15.78
C VAL A 187 5.36 -11.69 -16.41
N THR A 188 6.16 -10.67 -16.14
CA THR A 188 5.95 -9.31 -16.63
C THR A 188 6.91 -8.99 -17.78
N PRO A 189 6.41 -8.63 -18.98
CA PRO A 189 7.25 -8.19 -20.07
C PRO A 189 7.74 -6.75 -19.83
N VAL A 190 9.02 -6.51 -20.14
CA VAL A 190 9.69 -5.22 -19.95
C VAL A 190 10.36 -4.80 -21.26
N ALA A 191 9.92 -3.67 -21.81
CA ALA A 191 10.56 -3.02 -22.93
C ALA A 191 11.93 -2.45 -22.51
N ASN A 192 12.97 -2.78 -23.24
CA ASN A 192 14.28 -2.14 -23.16
C ASN A 192 14.38 -1.11 -24.30
N LEU A 193 14.69 0.11 -23.95
CA LEU A 193 14.51 1.28 -24.79
C LEU A 193 15.84 2.01 -25.01
N ASP A 194 15.93 2.77 -26.10
CA ASP A 194 16.95 3.82 -26.15
C ASP A 194 16.71 4.80 -24.99
N PRO A 195 17.79 5.30 -24.37
CA PRO A 195 17.64 6.23 -23.25
C PRO A 195 16.86 7.49 -23.66
N VAL A 196 15.80 7.81 -22.95
CA VAL A 196 14.98 9.01 -23.22
C VAL A 196 14.72 9.78 -21.94
N GLN A 197 14.79 11.10 -22.03
CA GLN A 197 14.46 12.00 -20.92
C GLN A 197 12.94 12.04 -20.72
N LEU A 198 12.47 11.77 -19.50
CA LEU A 198 11.06 11.81 -19.17
C LEU A 198 10.86 12.16 -17.69
N SER A 199 10.15 13.26 -17.40
CA SER A 199 9.87 13.77 -16.05
C SER A 199 11.14 13.84 -15.19
N GLY A 200 12.19 14.50 -15.70
CA GLY A 200 13.46 14.73 -15.00
C GLY A 200 14.34 13.48 -14.80
N THR A 201 14.04 12.35 -15.42
CA THR A 201 14.89 11.14 -15.35
C THR A 201 15.12 10.52 -16.71
N ILE A 202 16.23 9.79 -16.85
CA ILE A 202 16.51 9.01 -18.06
C ILE A 202 15.84 7.64 -17.92
N VAL A 203 14.87 7.37 -18.80
CA VAL A 203 14.17 6.09 -18.89
C VAL A 203 14.85 5.21 -19.92
N LYS A 204 15.21 3.98 -19.50
CA LYS A 204 15.80 2.94 -20.35
C LYS A 204 14.94 1.67 -20.40
N ARG A 205 13.96 1.56 -19.51
CA ARG A 205 13.09 0.38 -19.39
C ARG A 205 11.68 0.82 -19.04
N ALA A 206 10.67 0.15 -19.62
CA ALA A 206 9.27 0.43 -19.34
C ALA A 206 8.45 -0.87 -19.30
N SER A 207 7.41 -0.91 -18.47
CA SER A 207 6.51 -2.06 -18.38
C SER A 207 5.64 -2.18 -19.62
N LEU A 208 5.43 -3.41 -20.06
CA LEU A 208 4.44 -3.79 -21.09
C LEU A 208 3.25 -4.54 -20.45
N HIS A 209 3.19 -4.58 -19.11
CA HIS A 209 2.16 -5.19 -18.30
C HIS A 209 1.96 -6.69 -18.52
N ASN A 210 1.48 -7.13 -19.70
CA ASN A 210 1.12 -8.51 -20.01
C ASN A 210 1.13 -8.78 -21.53
N ALA A 211 0.79 -10.00 -21.91
CA ALA A 211 0.73 -10.44 -23.32
C ALA A 211 -0.32 -9.67 -24.13
N ASP A 212 -1.49 -9.39 -23.54
CA ASP A 212 -2.60 -8.73 -24.24
C ASP A 212 -2.22 -7.31 -24.68
N ILE A 213 -1.44 -6.60 -23.86
CA ILE A 213 -0.91 -5.27 -24.21
C ILE A 213 0.09 -5.36 -25.37
N ILE A 214 0.98 -6.34 -25.37
CA ILE A 214 1.93 -6.56 -26.48
C ILE A 214 1.17 -6.82 -27.79
N GLU A 215 0.16 -7.67 -27.74
CA GLU A 215 -0.65 -8.02 -28.91
C GLU A 215 -1.50 -6.84 -29.38
N GLY A 216 -2.19 -6.15 -28.47
CA GLY A 216 -3.03 -4.99 -28.79
C GLY A 216 -2.24 -3.80 -29.36
N LEU A 217 -0.98 -3.64 -28.98
CA LEU A 217 -0.07 -2.63 -29.55
C LEU A 217 0.49 -3.07 -30.93
N ASP A 218 0.38 -4.35 -31.27
CA ASP A 218 1.03 -4.93 -32.45
C ASP A 218 2.52 -4.61 -32.50
N LEU A 219 3.21 -4.88 -31.40
CA LEU A 219 4.55 -4.42 -31.11
C LEU A 219 5.61 -5.19 -31.90
N HIS A 220 6.56 -4.47 -32.48
CA HIS A 220 7.73 -5.02 -33.19
C HIS A 220 9.03 -4.47 -32.59
N VAL A 221 10.09 -5.27 -32.65
CA VAL A 221 11.43 -4.79 -32.29
C VAL A 221 11.85 -3.69 -33.25
N GLY A 222 12.35 -2.59 -32.74
CA GLY A 222 12.71 -1.40 -33.53
C GLY A 222 11.59 -0.37 -33.67
N ASP A 223 10.37 -0.64 -33.20
CA ASP A 223 9.29 0.35 -33.17
C ASP A 223 9.66 1.60 -32.36
N MET A 224 9.17 2.74 -32.82
CA MET A 224 9.09 3.94 -32.02
C MET A 224 7.88 3.85 -31.10
N VAL A 225 8.11 3.91 -29.78
CA VAL A 225 7.08 3.68 -28.76
C VAL A 225 6.91 4.89 -27.86
N TYR A 226 5.67 5.15 -27.48
CA TYR A 226 5.33 6.19 -26.51
C TYR A 226 5.48 5.64 -25.09
N VAL A 227 6.25 6.35 -24.29
CA VAL A 227 6.51 6.03 -22.87
C VAL A 227 5.91 7.10 -22.00
N GLU A 228 5.17 6.68 -20.98
CA GLU A 228 4.64 7.54 -19.92
C GLU A 228 5.09 7.01 -18.55
N LYS A 229 5.20 7.91 -17.57
CA LYS A 229 5.37 7.51 -16.16
C LYS A 229 4.03 7.57 -15.43
N GLY A 230 3.48 6.40 -15.09
CA GLY A 230 2.30 6.30 -14.21
C GLY A 230 2.64 6.79 -12.81
N GLY A 231 1.96 7.85 -12.35
CA GLY A 231 2.23 8.48 -11.04
C GLY A 231 3.67 9.01 -10.91
N GLU A 232 4.30 9.36 -12.04
CA GLU A 232 5.69 9.84 -12.15
C GLU A 232 6.77 8.85 -11.66
N ILE A 233 6.43 7.59 -11.41
CA ILE A 233 7.35 6.60 -10.83
C ILE A 233 7.68 5.47 -11.81
N ILE A 234 6.68 4.74 -12.30
CA ILE A 234 6.89 3.53 -13.10
C ILE A 234 6.66 3.83 -14.58
N PRO A 235 7.70 3.72 -15.44
CA PRO A 235 7.53 3.87 -16.88
C PRO A 235 6.71 2.72 -17.46
N LYS A 236 5.78 3.04 -18.37
CA LYS A 236 4.96 2.09 -19.12
C LYS A 236 4.87 2.49 -20.59
N ILE A 237 4.74 1.51 -21.48
CA ILE A 237 4.46 1.73 -22.88
C ILE A 237 2.95 1.95 -23.05
N THR A 238 2.58 3.03 -23.73
CA THR A 238 1.17 3.40 -23.95
C THR A 238 0.76 3.41 -25.40
N GLY A 239 1.71 3.31 -26.34
CA GLY A 239 1.42 3.31 -27.75
C GLY A 239 2.64 3.04 -28.61
N VAL A 240 2.40 2.81 -29.89
CA VAL A 240 3.38 2.69 -30.97
C VAL A 240 3.12 3.78 -31.99
N ASP A 241 4.17 4.46 -32.42
CA ASP A 241 4.09 5.36 -33.58
C ASP A 241 4.15 4.53 -34.87
N LYS A 242 2.97 4.15 -35.36
CA LYS A 242 2.86 3.32 -36.56
C LYS A 242 3.25 4.05 -37.85
N ASP A 243 3.16 5.38 -37.84
CA ASP A 243 3.54 6.19 -39.01
C ASP A 243 5.07 6.26 -39.15
N ALA A 244 5.79 6.19 -38.02
CA ALA A 244 7.24 6.10 -38.00
C ALA A 244 7.78 4.68 -38.26
N ARG A 245 6.92 3.67 -38.41
CA ARG A 245 7.32 2.27 -38.66
C ARG A 245 7.91 2.13 -40.06
N SER A 246 9.21 1.91 -40.14
CA SER A 246 9.91 1.69 -41.38
C SER A 246 9.73 0.27 -41.91
N MET A 247 10.01 0.02 -43.23
CA MET A 247 10.05 -1.32 -43.81
C MET A 247 11.15 -2.23 -43.21
N MET A 248 12.06 -1.66 -42.43
CA MET A 248 13.18 -2.37 -41.74
C MET A 248 12.89 -2.61 -40.23
N VAL A 249 11.64 -2.54 -39.82
CA VAL A 249 11.23 -2.93 -38.46
C VAL A 249 11.48 -4.46 -38.29
N GLY A 250 11.96 -4.83 -37.11
CA GLY A 250 12.25 -6.22 -36.78
C GLY A 250 11.00 -7.09 -36.59
N GLU A 251 11.21 -8.29 -36.09
CA GLU A 251 10.12 -9.25 -35.91
C GLU A 251 9.07 -8.75 -34.90
N LYS A 252 7.82 -9.22 -35.14
CA LYS A 252 6.73 -9.02 -34.19
C LYS A 252 7.08 -9.64 -32.82
N VAL A 253 6.90 -8.88 -31.75
CA VAL A 253 7.12 -9.37 -30.40
C VAL A 253 6.05 -10.39 -30.04
N LYS A 254 6.47 -11.61 -29.75
CA LYS A 254 5.59 -12.68 -29.23
C LYS A 254 5.89 -12.89 -27.75
N PHE A 255 4.84 -13.10 -26.97
CA PHE A 255 5.01 -13.43 -25.55
C PHE A 255 5.64 -14.83 -25.43
N ILE A 256 6.51 -15.01 -24.45
CA ILE A 256 7.21 -16.29 -24.22
C ILE A 256 6.26 -17.36 -23.70
N THR A 257 6.56 -18.61 -24.02
CA THR A 257 5.78 -19.77 -23.59
C THR A 257 6.37 -20.51 -22.40
N HIS A 258 7.63 -20.24 -22.08
CA HIS A 258 8.37 -20.87 -20.98
C HIS A 258 8.98 -19.82 -20.07
N CYS A 259 9.10 -20.16 -18.80
CA CYS A 259 9.71 -19.32 -17.78
C CYS A 259 11.17 -19.01 -18.14
N PRO A 260 11.61 -17.75 -18.17
CA PRO A 260 12.98 -17.39 -18.54
C PRO A 260 14.01 -17.81 -17.48
N GLU A 261 13.57 -18.16 -16.27
CA GLU A 261 14.43 -18.48 -15.13
C GLU A 261 14.57 -19.99 -14.88
N CYS A 262 13.47 -20.75 -15.00
CA CYS A 262 13.48 -22.18 -14.69
C CYS A 262 13.03 -23.09 -15.83
N GLY A 263 12.67 -22.53 -17.00
CA GLY A 263 12.27 -23.30 -18.19
C GLY A 263 10.88 -23.95 -18.11
N SER A 264 10.13 -23.84 -17.02
CA SER A 264 8.80 -24.42 -16.90
C SER A 264 7.82 -23.76 -17.84
N LYS A 265 6.89 -24.53 -18.43
CA LYS A 265 5.83 -24.02 -19.30
C LYS A 265 4.94 -23.06 -18.52
N LEU A 266 4.73 -21.88 -19.07
CA LEU A 266 3.85 -20.87 -18.47
C LEU A 266 2.39 -21.26 -18.58
N ILE A 267 1.61 -20.90 -17.57
CA ILE A 267 0.15 -21.09 -17.53
C ILE A 267 -0.54 -19.72 -17.45
N ARG A 268 -1.76 -19.65 -17.96
CA ARG A 268 -2.63 -18.50 -17.82
C ARG A 268 -3.94 -18.98 -17.22
N TYR A 269 -4.32 -18.41 -16.08
CA TYR A 269 -5.60 -18.73 -15.45
C TYR A 269 -6.75 -18.04 -16.20
N GLU A 270 -7.91 -18.68 -16.20
CA GLU A 270 -9.12 -18.11 -16.78
C GLU A 270 -9.48 -16.78 -16.10
N GLY A 271 -9.80 -15.76 -16.92
CA GLY A 271 -10.11 -14.41 -16.42
C GLY A 271 -8.91 -13.60 -15.94
N GLU A 272 -7.67 -14.09 -16.10
CA GLU A 272 -6.47 -13.34 -15.74
C GLU A 272 -5.65 -12.94 -16.98
N ALA A 273 -5.13 -11.70 -16.96
CA ALA A 273 -4.31 -11.16 -18.04
C ALA A 273 -2.84 -11.63 -17.96
N ALA A 274 -2.37 -12.04 -16.79
CA ALA A 274 -1.00 -12.43 -16.58
C ALA A 274 -0.75 -13.91 -16.88
N HIS A 275 0.48 -14.21 -17.34
CA HIS A 275 1.00 -15.57 -17.43
C HIS A 275 1.85 -15.86 -16.20
N TYR A 276 1.84 -17.09 -15.75
CA TYR A 276 2.49 -17.51 -14.50
C TYR A 276 3.42 -18.69 -14.71
N CYS A 277 4.56 -18.67 -14.04
CA CYS A 277 5.40 -19.83 -13.85
C CYS A 277 4.83 -20.69 -12.71
N PRO A 278 4.40 -21.93 -12.96
CA PRO A 278 3.79 -22.79 -11.94
C PRO A 278 4.80 -23.41 -10.97
N ASN A 279 6.11 -23.29 -11.24
CA ASN A 279 7.18 -23.90 -10.45
C ASN A 279 7.53 -23.04 -9.23
N GLU A 280 6.63 -22.96 -8.27
CA GLU A 280 6.80 -22.08 -7.10
C GLU A 280 7.82 -22.57 -6.06
N THR A 281 8.24 -23.84 -6.14
CA THR A 281 9.18 -24.45 -5.19
C THR A 281 10.63 -24.50 -5.68
N ALA A 282 10.85 -24.35 -7.00
CA ALA A 282 12.19 -24.43 -7.58
C ALA A 282 12.56 -23.26 -8.51
N CYS A 283 11.64 -22.32 -8.76
CA CYS A 283 11.95 -21.11 -9.54
C CYS A 283 12.65 -20.07 -8.65
N PRO A 284 13.93 -19.71 -8.90
CA PRO A 284 14.70 -18.87 -8.00
C PRO A 284 14.07 -17.50 -7.66
N PRO A 285 13.53 -16.74 -8.63
CA PRO A 285 12.86 -15.46 -8.31
C PRO A 285 11.63 -15.61 -7.41
N GLN A 286 10.89 -16.73 -7.54
CA GLN A 286 9.73 -16.98 -6.67
C GLN A 286 10.17 -17.29 -5.24
N ILE A 287 11.18 -18.12 -5.08
CA ILE A 287 11.74 -18.47 -3.76
C ILE A 287 12.27 -17.21 -3.07
N LYS A 288 13.17 -16.48 -3.74
CA LYS A 288 13.75 -15.24 -3.22
C LYS A 288 12.68 -14.21 -2.88
N GLY A 289 11.73 -14.00 -3.79
CA GLY A 289 10.63 -13.06 -3.58
C GLY A 289 9.69 -13.45 -2.44
N LYS A 290 9.47 -14.74 -2.17
CA LYS A 290 8.74 -15.23 -0.99
C LYS A 290 9.52 -14.89 0.31
N ILE A 291 10.84 -15.08 0.32
CA ILE A 291 11.69 -14.73 1.47
C ILE A 291 11.72 -13.21 1.67
N GLU A 292 11.87 -12.40 0.61
CA GLU A 292 11.82 -10.94 0.69
C GLU A 292 10.50 -10.42 1.23
N HIS A 293 9.39 -11.02 0.81
CA HIS A 293 8.07 -10.71 1.35
C HIS A 293 7.98 -11.05 2.83
N PHE A 294 8.44 -12.23 3.21
CA PHE A 294 8.42 -12.72 4.60
C PHE A 294 9.19 -11.81 5.55
N ILE A 295 10.40 -11.37 5.18
CA ILE A 295 11.22 -10.50 6.01
C ILE A 295 10.74 -9.03 6.01
N SER A 296 9.83 -8.67 5.13
CA SER A 296 9.40 -7.28 4.94
C SER A 296 8.82 -6.65 6.21
N ARG A 297 8.87 -5.31 6.28
CA ARG A 297 8.42 -4.51 7.42
C ARG A 297 6.97 -4.79 7.86
N LYS A 298 6.09 -5.09 6.90
CA LYS A 298 4.68 -5.38 7.17
C LYS A 298 4.42 -6.84 7.56
N ALA A 299 5.35 -7.74 7.23
CA ALA A 299 5.33 -9.14 7.60
C ALA A 299 6.14 -9.38 8.88
N MET A 300 7.23 -10.13 8.83
CA MET A 300 8.02 -10.49 10.02
C MET A 300 8.96 -9.37 10.50
N ASN A 301 9.16 -8.28 9.72
CA ASN A 301 9.96 -7.10 10.07
C ASN A 301 11.39 -7.46 10.52
N ILE A 302 12.09 -8.26 9.73
CA ILE A 302 13.47 -8.65 10.01
C ILE A 302 14.40 -7.57 9.45
N ASP A 303 14.96 -6.74 10.33
CA ASP A 303 15.92 -5.71 9.95
C ASP A 303 17.30 -6.31 9.60
N GLY A 304 18.00 -5.63 8.70
CA GLY A 304 19.35 -6.04 8.26
C GLY A 304 19.35 -7.01 7.08
N LEU A 305 18.23 -7.60 6.70
CA LEU A 305 18.06 -8.40 5.50
C LEU A 305 17.42 -7.56 4.38
N GLY A 306 18.11 -7.49 3.25
CA GLY A 306 17.60 -6.87 2.03
C GLY A 306 17.65 -7.85 0.85
N PRO A 307 17.12 -7.48 -0.34
CA PRO A 307 17.11 -8.35 -1.53
C PRO A 307 18.50 -8.87 -1.91
N GLU A 308 19.53 -8.04 -1.80
CA GLU A 308 20.92 -8.44 -2.11
C GLU A 308 21.45 -9.50 -1.13
N THR A 309 21.13 -9.36 0.17
CA THR A 309 21.53 -10.32 1.20
C THR A 309 20.77 -11.64 1.04
N VAL A 310 19.47 -11.58 0.75
CA VAL A 310 18.65 -12.77 0.46
C VAL A 310 19.20 -13.51 -0.76
N ASP A 311 19.53 -12.80 -1.84
CA ASP A 311 20.12 -13.40 -3.03
C ASP A 311 21.48 -14.07 -2.72
N MET A 312 22.33 -13.43 -1.92
CA MET A 312 23.61 -13.99 -1.49
C MET A 312 23.40 -15.27 -0.66
N PHE A 313 22.54 -15.26 0.35
CA PHE A 313 22.27 -16.42 1.18
C PHE A 313 21.67 -17.58 0.39
N TYR A 314 20.77 -17.27 -0.55
CA TYR A 314 20.19 -18.28 -1.44
C TYR A 314 21.24 -18.91 -2.35
N ARG A 315 22.12 -18.12 -3.00
CA ARG A 315 23.19 -18.62 -3.87
C ARG A 315 24.23 -19.47 -3.12
N LEU A 316 24.51 -19.13 -1.86
CA LEU A 316 25.41 -19.89 -1.00
C LEU A 316 24.75 -21.14 -0.39
N GLY A 317 23.46 -21.36 -0.63
CA GLY A 317 22.71 -22.50 -0.11
C GLY A 317 22.41 -22.43 1.39
N LEU A 318 22.60 -21.27 2.03
CA LEU A 318 22.31 -21.05 3.44
C LEU A 318 20.80 -21.06 3.72
N ILE A 319 20.00 -20.58 2.77
CA ILE A 319 18.55 -20.58 2.85
C ILE A 319 17.95 -21.14 1.55
N LYS A 320 16.91 -21.96 1.68
CA LYS A 320 16.10 -22.50 0.57
C LYS A 320 14.65 -22.05 0.66
N ASP A 321 14.19 -21.71 1.86
CA ASP A 321 12.87 -21.19 2.17
C ASP A 321 12.91 -20.27 3.41
N THR A 322 11.75 -19.79 3.84
CA THR A 322 11.63 -18.87 4.97
C THR A 322 11.95 -19.48 6.33
N ALA A 323 11.75 -20.81 6.51
CA ALA A 323 12.06 -21.48 7.77
C ALA A 323 13.58 -21.63 8.01
N ASP A 324 14.37 -21.68 6.95
CA ASP A 324 15.83 -21.77 7.08
C ASP A 324 16.44 -20.49 7.67
N LEU A 325 15.76 -19.35 7.59
CA LEU A 325 16.19 -18.12 8.27
C LEU A 325 16.40 -18.32 9.77
N TYR A 326 15.57 -19.13 10.40
CA TYR A 326 15.60 -19.38 11.85
C TYR A 326 16.69 -20.36 12.30
N LYS A 327 17.42 -20.95 11.34
CA LYS A 327 18.59 -21.81 11.60
C LYS A 327 19.91 -21.05 11.51
N LEU A 328 19.90 -19.83 10.94
CA LEU A 328 21.10 -19.03 10.73
C LEU A 328 21.75 -18.61 12.04
N THR A 329 23.05 -18.76 12.12
CA THR A 329 23.89 -18.32 13.24
C THR A 329 24.77 -17.14 12.83
N VAL A 330 25.35 -16.45 13.81
CA VAL A 330 26.33 -15.38 13.56
C VAL A 330 27.53 -15.90 12.77
N ASP A 331 27.97 -17.13 13.08
CA ASP A 331 29.12 -17.74 12.42
C ASP A 331 28.88 -18.04 10.93
N ASP A 332 27.65 -18.35 10.54
CA ASP A 332 27.28 -18.55 9.13
C ASP A 332 27.35 -17.26 8.31
N ILE A 333 27.21 -16.10 8.96
CA ILE A 333 27.02 -14.81 8.27
C ILE A 333 28.26 -13.91 8.34
N LYS A 334 28.97 -13.85 9.48
CA LYS A 334 30.01 -12.85 9.76
C LYS A 334 31.18 -12.83 8.77
N ASN A 335 31.48 -13.96 8.13
CA ASN A 335 32.58 -14.11 7.19
C ASN A 335 32.17 -13.94 5.72
N LEU A 336 30.90 -13.61 5.44
CA LEU A 336 30.42 -13.40 4.09
C LEU A 336 30.83 -12.01 3.56
N ASP A 337 30.84 -11.87 2.24
CA ASP A 337 31.19 -10.61 1.59
C ASP A 337 30.30 -9.45 2.09
N ARG A 338 30.93 -8.32 2.43
CA ARG A 338 30.29 -7.13 2.98
C ARG A 338 29.54 -7.33 4.33
N MET A 339 29.78 -8.47 5.00
CA MET A 339 29.27 -8.75 6.34
C MET A 339 30.40 -8.67 7.36
N GLY A 340 30.05 -8.37 8.60
CA GLY A 340 30.95 -8.37 9.75
C GLY A 340 30.16 -8.75 11.00
N ASP A 341 30.86 -8.92 12.12
CA ASP A 341 30.26 -9.37 13.40
C ASP A 341 28.98 -8.59 13.74
N LYS A 342 29.05 -7.27 13.73
CA LYS A 342 27.90 -6.40 14.08
C LYS A 342 26.71 -6.55 13.12
N SER A 343 26.96 -6.74 11.83
CA SER A 343 25.89 -6.95 10.84
C SER A 343 25.25 -8.33 11.04
N ALA A 344 26.07 -9.36 11.26
CA ALA A 344 25.60 -10.72 11.53
C ALA A 344 24.78 -10.79 12.83
N GLU A 345 25.26 -10.18 13.91
CA GLU A 345 24.54 -10.08 15.18
C GLU A 345 23.19 -9.38 15.02
N ASN A 346 23.13 -8.27 14.28
CA ASN A 346 21.89 -7.54 14.04
C ASN A 346 20.87 -8.37 13.25
N ILE A 347 21.31 -9.11 12.23
CA ILE A 347 20.44 -10.00 11.45
C ILE A 347 19.88 -11.11 12.33
N VAL A 348 20.74 -11.83 13.08
CA VAL A 348 20.30 -12.91 13.97
C VAL A 348 19.36 -12.40 15.06
N LYS A 349 19.65 -11.22 15.63
CA LYS A 349 18.76 -10.55 16.58
C LYS A 349 17.41 -10.19 15.96
N GLY A 350 17.40 -9.64 14.74
CA GLY A 350 16.16 -9.33 14.01
C GLY A 350 15.32 -10.58 13.73
N ILE A 351 15.96 -11.70 13.36
CA ILE A 351 15.31 -13.00 13.19
C ILE A 351 14.71 -13.48 14.53
N ALA A 352 15.44 -13.38 15.62
CA ALA A 352 14.94 -13.77 16.94
C ALA A 352 13.73 -12.92 17.38
N GLN A 353 13.79 -11.61 17.19
CA GLN A 353 12.71 -10.68 17.51
C GLN A 353 11.45 -10.92 16.66
N SER A 354 11.59 -11.39 15.42
CA SER A 354 10.46 -11.68 14.54
C SER A 354 9.54 -12.78 15.06
N LYS A 355 10.00 -13.64 15.97
CA LYS A 355 9.18 -14.69 16.61
C LYS A 355 8.03 -14.12 17.45
N GLU A 356 8.15 -12.86 17.91
CA GLU A 356 7.12 -12.17 18.71
C GLU A 356 6.07 -11.45 17.85
N VAL A 357 6.20 -11.52 16.52
CA VAL A 357 5.26 -10.89 15.59
C VAL A 357 3.89 -11.57 15.72
N PRO A 358 2.76 -10.81 15.82
CA PRO A 358 1.44 -11.38 16.07
C PRO A 358 0.91 -12.17 14.86
N PHE A 359 -0.07 -13.02 15.14
CA PHE A 359 -0.63 -14.00 14.20
C PHE A 359 -1.04 -13.44 12.84
N GLU A 360 -1.72 -12.28 12.80
CA GLU A 360 -2.15 -11.66 11.54
C GLU A 360 -0.98 -11.28 10.63
N ARG A 361 0.17 -10.92 11.21
CA ARG A 361 1.37 -10.59 10.44
C ARG A 361 2.13 -11.85 10.02
N ALA A 362 2.17 -12.87 10.88
CA ALA A 362 2.73 -14.17 10.52
C ALA A 362 1.93 -14.81 9.38
N LEU A 363 0.59 -14.72 9.42
CA LEU A 363 -0.29 -15.18 8.35
C LEU A 363 -0.05 -14.40 7.04
N PHE A 364 0.06 -13.06 7.11
CA PHE A 364 0.42 -12.25 5.94
C PHE A 364 1.79 -12.63 5.37
N ALA A 365 2.76 -12.96 6.23
CA ALA A 365 4.11 -13.33 5.85
C ALA A 365 4.17 -14.63 5.03
N LEU A 366 3.21 -15.57 5.21
CA LEU A 366 3.11 -16.78 4.39
C LEU A 366 2.91 -16.49 2.90
N GLY A 367 2.41 -15.30 2.57
CA GLY A 367 2.29 -14.83 1.19
C GLY A 367 1.22 -15.56 0.38
N ILE A 368 0.17 -16.07 1.02
CA ILE A 368 -0.98 -16.71 0.37
C ILE A 368 -1.55 -15.74 -0.68
N ARG A 369 -1.78 -16.26 -1.88
CA ARG A 369 -2.26 -15.43 -3.00
C ARG A 369 -3.61 -14.79 -2.65
N PHE A 370 -3.78 -13.51 -2.98
CA PHE A 370 -4.93 -12.66 -2.65
C PHE A 370 -5.11 -12.34 -1.15
N VAL A 371 -4.31 -12.91 -0.26
CA VAL A 371 -4.32 -12.58 1.17
C VAL A 371 -3.35 -11.44 1.42
N GLY A 372 -3.86 -10.22 1.39
CA GLY A 372 -3.13 -9.01 1.77
C GLY A 372 -3.19 -8.76 3.28
N GLU A 373 -2.52 -7.70 3.76
CA GLU A 373 -2.47 -7.31 5.18
C GLU A 373 -3.87 -7.21 5.81
N THR A 374 -4.83 -6.60 5.12
CA THR A 374 -6.22 -6.44 5.62
C THR A 374 -6.95 -7.77 5.74
N VAL A 375 -6.83 -8.62 4.69
CA VAL A 375 -7.46 -9.94 4.67
C VAL A 375 -6.84 -10.83 5.75
N ALA A 376 -5.52 -10.84 5.91
CA ALA A 376 -4.84 -11.58 6.97
C ALA A 376 -5.33 -11.16 8.38
N LYS A 377 -5.52 -9.86 8.62
CA LYS A 377 -6.11 -9.35 9.86
C LYS A 377 -7.52 -9.88 10.12
N LYS A 378 -8.38 -9.88 9.09
CA LYS A 378 -9.76 -10.40 9.21
C LYS A 378 -9.78 -11.90 9.48
N ILE A 379 -8.93 -12.66 8.77
CA ILE A 379 -8.78 -14.10 9.00
C ILE A 379 -8.31 -14.35 10.43
N ALA A 380 -7.25 -13.68 10.89
CA ALA A 380 -6.72 -13.84 12.24
C ALA A 380 -7.71 -13.46 13.35
N LYS A 381 -8.67 -12.56 13.07
CA LYS A 381 -9.78 -12.27 13.98
C LYS A 381 -10.85 -13.38 14.02
N SER A 382 -11.03 -14.12 12.91
CA SER A 382 -12.10 -15.11 12.75
C SER A 382 -11.68 -16.54 13.13
N PHE A 383 -10.38 -16.78 13.31
CA PHE A 383 -9.81 -18.08 13.69
C PHE A 383 -8.91 -17.90 14.92
N THR A 384 -8.91 -18.91 15.79
CA THR A 384 -8.05 -18.91 17.00
C THR A 384 -6.60 -19.19 16.68
N ASP A 385 -6.36 -20.08 15.73
CA ASP A 385 -5.04 -20.52 15.30
C ASP A 385 -5.02 -20.93 13.82
N ILE A 386 -3.85 -21.30 13.34
CA ILE A 386 -3.67 -21.70 11.96
C ILE A 386 -4.24 -23.08 11.66
N GLU A 387 -4.32 -23.97 12.63
CA GLU A 387 -4.90 -25.30 12.50
C GLU A 387 -6.41 -25.24 12.23
N GLU A 388 -7.10 -24.32 12.89
CA GLU A 388 -8.50 -24.05 12.63
C GLU A 388 -8.71 -23.50 11.22
N LEU A 389 -7.81 -22.62 10.76
CA LEU A 389 -7.82 -22.07 9.39
C LEU A 389 -7.52 -23.16 8.33
N GLU A 390 -6.57 -24.05 8.57
CA GLU A 390 -6.22 -25.15 7.67
C GLU A 390 -7.38 -26.09 7.36
N ASN A 391 -8.28 -26.25 8.35
CA ASN A 391 -9.44 -27.13 8.27
C ASN A 391 -10.73 -26.39 7.88
N ALA A 392 -10.64 -25.08 7.57
CA ALA A 392 -11.80 -24.29 7.20
C ALA A 392 -12.30 -24.66 5.80
N ASP A 393 -13.61 -24.82 5.68
CA ASP A 393 -14.27 -25.02 4.39
C ASP A 393 -14.58 -23.70 3.68
N LEU A 394 -15.05 -23.83 2.44
CA LEU A 394 -15.37 -22.67 1.58
C LEU A 394 -16.44 -21.78 2.21
N GLU A 395 -17.48 -22.37 2.78
CA GLU A 395 -18.62 -21.65 3.36
C GLU A 395 -18.17 -20.80 4.56
N ARG A 396 -17.36 -21.35 5.45
CA ARG A 396 -16.82 -20.65 6.61
C ARG A 396 -15.95 -19.47 6.20
N LEU A 397 -15.09 -19.63 5.18
CA LEU A 397 -14.22 -18.57 4.68
C LEU A 397 -15.01 -17.44 4.01
N ILE A 398 -16.01 -17.74 3.18
CA ILE A 398 -16.84 -16.74 2.50
C ILE A 398 -17.70 -15.92 3.50
N ASN A 399 -18.05 -16.51 4.63
CA ASN A 399 -18.79 -15.81 5.68
C ASN A 399 -18.00 -14.69 6.38
N ILE A 400 -16.68 -14.62 6.18
CA ILE A 400 -15.84 -13.53 6.68
C ILE A 400 -15.98 -12.32 5.75
N ASP A 401 -16.20 -11.15 6.33
CA ASP A 401 -16.37 -9.89 5.56
C ASP A 401 -15.17 -9.63 4.64
N GLU A 402 -15.44 -9.20 3.40
CA GLU A 402 -14.48 -8.98 2.31
C GLU A 402 -13.74 -10.24 1.80
N ILE A 403 -14.07 -11.44 2.26
CA ILE A 403 -13.52 -12.67 1.70
C ILE A 403 -14.52 -13.26 0.71
N GLY A 404 -14.25 -13.04 -0.58
CA GLY A 404 -15.01 -13.66 -1.67
C GLY A 404 -14.47 -15.04 -2.04
N GLU A 405 -15.21 -15.74 -2.89
CA GLU A 405 -14.91 -17.11 -3.33
C GLU A 405 -13.46 -17.28 -3.83
N LYS A 406 -12.95 -16.30 -4.60
CA LYS A 406 -11.58 -16.35 -5.14
C LYS A 406 -10.50 -16.35 -4.05
N ILE A 407 -10.69 -15.58 -2.97
CA ILE A 407 -9.77 -15.53 -1.84
C ILE A 407 -9.88 -16.83 -1.04
N ALA A 408 -11.11 -17.28 -0.75
CA ALA A 408 -11.37 -18.50 -0.01
C ALA A 408 -10.76 -19.73 -0.72
N GLN A 409 -10.96 -19.86 -2.02
CA GLN A 409 -10.38 -20.93 -2.84
C GLN A 409 -8.85 -20.90 -2.84
N SER A 410 -8.24 -19.70 -2.84
CA SER A 410 -6.80 -19.55 -2.76
C SER A 410 -6.24 -20.03 -1.41
N ILE A 411 -6.94 -19.77 -0.31
CA ILE A 411 -6.58 -20.23 1.03
C ILE A 411 -6.65 -21.75 1.08
N ILE A 412 -7.76 -22.34 0.65
CA ILE A 412 -7.96 -23.81 0.62
C ILE A 412 -6.85 -24.47 -0.23
N SER A 413 -6.57 -23.93 -1.41
CA SER A 413 -5.53 -24.46 -2.29
C SER A 413 -4.13 -24.37 -1.67
N TYR A 414 -3.84 -23.30 -0.92
CA TYR A 414 -2.58 -23.14 -0.22
C TYR A 414 -2.36 -24.24 0.83
N PHE A 415 -3.36 -24.50 1.67
CA PHE A 415 -3.28 -25.53 2.71
C PHE A 415 -3.46 -26.96 2.17
N ALA A 416 -4.03 -27.15 0.99
CA ALA A 416 -4.05 -28.44 0.33
C ALA A 416 -2.65 -28.91 -0.13
N ASN A 417 -1.69 -27.99 -0.28
CA ASN A 417 -0.33 -28.33 -0.65
C ASN A 417 0.47 -28.83 0.57
N PRO A 418 0.94 -30.10 0.60
CA PRO A 418 1.68 -30.65 1.73
C PRO A 418 2.98 -29.89 2.06
N LEU A 419 3.65 -29.32 1.06
CA LEU A 419 4.87 -28.54 1.26
C LEU A 419 4.62 -27.25 2.05
N ASN A 420 3.47 -26.62 1.84
CA ASN A 420 3.11 -25.42 2.60
C ASN A 420 2.80 -25.78 4.08
N ARG A 421 2.14 -26.90 4.32
CA ARG A 421 1.90 -27.39 5.70
C ARG A 421 3.22 -27.74 6.40
N GLU A 422 4.11 -28.44 5.73
CA GLU A 422 5.44 -28.75 6.27
C GLU A 422 6.23 -27.46 6.61
N LEU A 423 6.18 -26.46 5.73
CA LEU A 423 6.82 -25.16 5.98
C LEU A 423 6.24 -24.51 7.24
N ILE A 424 4.91 -24.50 7.41
CA ILE A 424 4.25 -23.93 8.58
C ILE A 424 4.68 -24.66 9.85
N GLU A 425 4.73 -25.99 9.84
CA GLU A 425 5.19 -26.77 11.00
C GLU A 425 6.64 -26.44 11.38
N ARG A 426 7.51 -26.29 10.40
CA ARG A 426 8.91 -25.84 10.64
C ARG A 426 8.99 -24.45 11.23
N LEU A 427 8.12 -23.52 10.79
CA LEU A 427 8.02 -22.17 11.34
C LEU A 427 7.45 -22.18 12.78
N LYS A 428 6.47 -23.03 13.07
CA LYS A 428 5.94 -23.25 14.44
C LYS A 428 7.03 -23.79 15.37
N ILE A 429 7.78 -24.79 14.94
CA ILE A 429 8.93 -25.35 15.69
C ILE A 429 9.99 -24.27 15.94
N ALA A 430 10.19 -23.33 14.99
CA ALA A 430 11.08 -22.20 15.17
C ALA A 430 10.57 -21.15 16.18
N GLY A 431 9.31 -21.24 16.60
CA GLY A 431 8.71 -20.42 17.66
C GLY A 431 7.87 -19.23 17.14
N LEU A 432 7.40 -19.27 15.89
CA LEU A 432 6.53 -18.21 15.35
C LEU A 432 5.12 -18.30 15.92
N GLN A 433 4.46 -17.16 16.04
CA GLN A 433 3.11 -17.04 16.58
C GLN A 433 2.05 -17.30 15.49
N PHE A 434 1.45 -18.49 15.52
CA PHE A 434 0.36 -18.86 14.61
C PHE A 434 -0.98 -19.05 15.34
N SER A 435 -1.12 -18.42 16.51
CA SER A 435 -2.36 -18.38 17.30
C SER A 435 -2.56 -16.98 17.88
N ARG A 436 -3.80 -16.66 18.21
CA ARG A 436 -4.14 -15.43 18.96
C ARG A 436 -3.64 -15.56 20.40
N LYS A 437 -3.13 -14.45 20.95
CA LYS A 437 -2.75 -14.40 22.37
C LYS A 437 -4.02 -14.36 23.24
N GLU A 438 -3.97 -14.96 24.42
CA GLU A 438 -5.09 -14.92 25.38
C GLU A 438 -5.47 -13.49 25.78
N GLU A 439 -4.51 -12.58 25.80
CA GLU A 439 -4.73 -11.13 26.05
C GLU A 439 -5.59 -10.48 24.95
N ASP A 440 -5.50 -10.94 23.71
CA ASP A 440 -6.33 -10.45 22.60
C ASP A 440 -7.77 -10.97 22.70
N LEU A 441 -8.01 -12.00 23.51
CA LEU A 441 -9.32 -12.58 23.81
C LEU A 441 -9.95 -11.98 25.08
N SER A 442 -9.16 -11.23 25.88
CA SER A 442 -9.67 -10.55 27.06
C SER A 442 -10.62 -9.43 26.66
N GLY A 443 -11.88 -9.52 27.12
CA GLY A 443 -12.94 -8.57 26.75
C GLY A 443 -13.90 -9.07 25.66
N TYR A 444 -13.71 -10.28 25.14
CA TYR A 444 -14.71 -10.93 24.32
C TYR A 444 -15.81 -11.53 25.20
N THR A 445 -17.05 -11.28 24.84
CA THR A 445 -18.25 -11.84 25.50
C THR A 445 -19.18 -12.43 24.46
N ASP A 446 -20.12 -13.27 24.89
CA ASP A 446 -21.15 -13.85 24.02
C ASP A 446 -22.50 -13.14 24.13
N LYS A 447 -22.52 -11.89 24.66
CA LYS A 447 -23.77 -11.13 24.90
C LYS A 447 -24.61 -10.93 23.64
N LEU A 448 -23.99 -10.90 22.49
CA LEU A 448 -24.63 -10.74 21.17
C LEU A 448 -24.53 -12.00 20.30
N ALA A 449 -24.21 -13.16 20.90
CA ALA A 449 -24.06 -14.41 20.16
C ALA A 449 -25.30 -14.74 19.33
N GLY A 450 -25.10 -15.08 18.05
CA GLY A 450 -26.17 -15.41 17.11
C GLY A 450 -26.97 -14.20 16.59
N GLN A 451 -26.67 -12.97 17.00
CA GLN A 451 -27.36 -11.78 16.54
C GLN A 451 -26.72 -11.18 15.28
N SER A 452 -27.54 -10.85 14.31
CA SER A 452 -27.14 -10.15 13.07
C SER A 452 -27.57 -8.68 13.15
N ILE A 453 -26.63 -7.77 13.19
CA ILE A 453 -26.84 -6.35 13.50
C ILE A 453 -26.46 -5.49 12.31
N VAL A 454 -27.34 -4.57 11.91
CA VAL A 454 -27.05 -3.55 10.89
C VAL A 454 -26.72 -2.24 11.58
N ILE A 455 -25.64 -1.57 11.19
CA ILE A 455 -25.28 -0.25 11.69
C ILE A 455 -25.72 0.81 10.69
N SER A 456 -26.47 1.82 11.15
CA SER A 456 -26.98 2.90 10.29
C SER A 456 -27.07 4.23 11.04
N GLY A 457 -26.72 5.33 10.37
CA GLY A 457 -26.79 6.68 10.96
C GLY A 457 -25.41 7.23 11.34
N VAL A 458 -25.44 8.34 12.05
CA VAL A 458 -24.30 9.07 12.58
C VAL A 458 -24.27 8.87 14.08
N PHE A 459 -23.14 8.47 14.61
CA PHE A 459 -22.97 8.09 16.01
C PHE A 459 -22.25 9.18 16.79
N THR A 460 -22.52 9.27 18.08
CA THR A 460 -21.99 10.30 18.98
C THR A 460 -20.87 9.77 19.86
N HIS A 461 -21.02 8.55 20.40
CA HIS A 461 -20.09 7.98 21.36
C HIS A 461 -18.91 7.26 20.69
N HIS A 462 -19.18 6.47 19.65
CA HIS A 462 -18.18 5.71 18.93
C HIS A 462 -18.30 5.90 17.42
N SER A 463 -17.21 5.68 16.70
CA SER A 463 -17.26 5.60 15.24
C SER A 463 -17.98 4.32 14.79
N ARG A 464 -18.41 4.30 13.54
CA ARG A 464 -19.06 3.13 12.94
C ARG A 464 -18.18 1.87 12.99
N ASP A 465 -16.87 2.04 12.84
CA ASP A 465 -15.92 0.92 12.86
C ASP A 465 -15.68 0.43 14.30
N GLU A 466 -15.67 1.32 15.29
CA GLU A 466 -15.64 0.94 16.71
C GLU A 466 -16.90 0.18 17.12
N TYR A 467 -18.09 0.57 16.62
CA TYR A 467 -19.30 -0.22 16.85
C TYR A 467 -19.28 -1.61 16.21
N LYS A 468 -18.68 -1.75 15.03
CA LYS A 468 -18.45 -3.08 14.45
C LYS A 468 -17.56 -3.95 15.35
N ASP A 469 -16.45 -3.36 15.82
CA ASP A 469 -15.53 -4.05 16.73
C ASP A 469 -16.23 -4.42 18.07
N LEU A 470 -17.08 -3.54 18.61
CA LEU A 470 -17.89 -3.84 19.81
C LEU A 470 -18.89 -4.97 19.58
N ILE A 471 -19.60 -4.98 18.45
CA ILE A 471 -20.51 -6.05 18.07
C ILE A 471 -19.76 -7.39 17.97
N GLU A 472 -18.63 -7.41 17.25
CA GLU A 472 -17.80 -8.59 17.06
C GLU A 472 -17.19 -9.09 18.39
N LYS A 473 -16.71 -8.18 19.24
CA LYS A 473 -16.19 -8.52 20.58
C LYS A 473 -17.23 -9.16 21.49
N ASN A 474 -18.50 -8.83 21.29
CA ASN A 474 -19.59 -9.40 22.06
C ASN A 474 -20.28 -10.59 21.35
N GLY A 475 -19.65 -11.21 20.35
CA GLY A 475 -20.15 -12.41 19.66
C GLY A 475 -21.24 -12.16 18.61
N GLY A 476 -21.56 -10.90 18.32
CA GLY A 476 -22.54 -10.51 17.30
C GLY A 476 -21.94 -10.45 15.89
N LYS A 477 -22.80 -10.48 14.87
CA LYS A 477 -22.43 -10.36 13.46
C LYS A 477 -22.90 -9.01 12.89
N ASN A 478 -21.97 -8.19 12.42
CA ASN A 478 -22.32 -6.99 11.66
C ASN A 478 -22.66 -7.36 10.21
N VAL A 479 -23.84 -6.94 9.72
CA VAL A 479 -24.30 -7.19 8.36
C VAL A 479 -24.60 -5.88 7.63
N GLY A 480 -24.27 -5.84 6.33
CA GLY A 480 -24.35 -4.60 5.53
C GLY A 480 -25.78 -4.21 5.09
N SER A 481 -26.72 -5.17 5.07
CA SER A 481 -28.08 -4.95 4.58
C SER A 481 -29.14 -5.55 5.51
N ILE A 482 -30.29 -4.87 5.60
CA ILE A 482 -31.43 -5.32 6.39
C ILE A 482 -32.14 -6.47 5.66
N SER A 483 -32.42 -7.54 6.39
CA SER A 483 -33.17 -8.73 5.92
C SER A 483 -34.05 -9.26 7.05
N ALA A 484 -34.89 -10.24 6.76
CA ALA A 484 -35.71 -10.93 7.76
C ALA A 484 -34.88 -11.65 8.84
N LYS A 485 -33.58 -11.87 8.60
CA LYS A 485 -32.61 -12.46 9.55
C LYS A 485 -31.88 -11.40 10.40
N THR A 486 -32.15 -10.11 10.19
CA THR A 486 -31.54 -9.04 10.99
C THR A 486 -32.18 -8.98 12.36
N SER A 487 -31.40 -9.12 13.42
CA SER A 487 -31.89 -9.10 14.80
C SER A 487 -32.34 -7.71 15.23
N PHE A 488 -31.51 -6.71 14.98
CA PHE A 488 -31.85 -5.31 15.18
C PHE A 488 -30.92 -4.39 14.38
N ILE A 489 -31.29 -3.11 14.33
CA ILE A 489 -30.48 -2.05 13.71
C ILE A 489 -29.96 -1.17 14.83
N LEU A 490 -28.64 -1.04 14.92
CA LEU A 490 -28.01 -0.01 15.73
C LEU A 490 -28.09 1.31 14.96
N ALA A 491 -28.96 2.20 15.44
CA ALA A 491 -29.26 3.46 14.77
C ALA A 491 -28.64 4.65 15.51
N GLY A 492 -27.80 5.38 14.81
CA GLY A 492 -27.40 6.74 15.21
C GLY A 492 -28.34 7.79 14.63
N GLU A 493 -28.01 9.06 14.83
CA GLU A 493 -28.74 10.19 14.23
C GLU A 493 -28.76 10.11 12.70
N ASN A 494 -29.83 10.62 12.09
CA ASN A 494 -29.98 10.72 10.63
C ASN A 494 -29.87 9.36 9.89
N MET A 495 -30.45 8.30 10.45
CA MET A 495 -30.62 7.05 9.72
C MET A 495 -31.36 7.31 8.39
N GLY A 496 -30.80 6.80 7.28
CA GLY A 496 -31.35 7.03 5.95
C GLY A 496 -32.80 6.52 5.80
N PRO A 497 -33.71 7.29 5.18
CA PRO A 497 -35.15 6.99 5.11
C PRO A 497 -35.45 5.63 4.50
N ALA A 498 -34.73 5.21 3.48
CA ALA A 498 -34.87 3.89 2.84
C ALA A 498 -34.59 2.71 3.79
N LYS A 499 -33.65 2.88 4.72
CA LYS A 499 -33.34 1.84 5.71
C LYS A 499 -34.41 1.83 6.83
N LEU A 500 -34.89 2.99 7.22
CA LEU A 500 -36.00 3.13 8.19
C LEU A 500 -37.26 2.45 7.68
N GLU A 501 -37.66 2.75 6.45
CA GLU A 501 -38.83 2.14 5.79
C GLU A 501 -38.70 0.62 5.69
N LYS A 502 -37.48 0.13 5.30
CA LYS A 502 -37.21 -1.30 5.18
C LYS A 502 -37.24 -2.01 6.55
N ALA A 503 -36.75 -1.36 7.61
CA ALA A 503 -36.80 -1.88 8.96
C ALA A 503 -38.27 -2.04 9.44
N GLN A 504 -39.09 -0.99 9.25
CA GLN A 504 -40.52 -1.01 9.59
C GLN A 504 -41.29 -2.08 8.82
N LYS A 505 -41.03 -2.22 7.51
CA LYS A 505 -41.67 -3.22 6.65
C LYS A 505 -41.33 -4.68 7.05
N LEU A 506 -40.11 -4.91 7.56
CA LEU A 506 -39.66 -6.22 7.98
C LEU A 506 -39.83 -6.47 9.49
N GLY A 507 -40.33 -5.51 10.26
CA GLY A 507 -40.50 -5.62 11.72
C GLY A 507 -39.20 -5.72 12.48
N VAL A 508 -38.06 -5.21 11.93
CA VAL A 508 -36.76 -5.27 12.57
C VAL A 508 -36.65 -4.17 13.62
N GLN A 509 -36.27 -4.53 14.84
CA GLN A 509 -36.09 -3.59 15.95
C GLN A 509 -35.00 -2.56 15.64
N ILE A 510 -35.24 -1.31 16.03
CA ILE A 510 -34.26 -0.22 15.96
C ILE A 510 -33.82 0.09 17.39
N MET A 511 -32.52 0.12 17.62
CA MET A 511 -31.88 0.33 18.91
C MET A 511 -30.99 1.56 18.85
N SER A 512 -31.05 2.44 19.82
CA SER A 512 -30.16 3.60 19.95
C SER A 512 -28.75 3.22 20.42
N GLU A 513 -27.82 4.18 20.35
CA GLU A 513 -26.45 4.01 20.88
C GLU A 513 -26.46 3.66 22.37
N ASP A 514 -27.24 4.40 23.16
CA ASP A 514 -27.30 4.22 24.62
C ASP A 514 -27.88 2.86 25.00
N GLU A 515 -28.96 2.43 24.32
CA GLU A 515 -29.54 1.10 24.50
C GLU A 515 -28.58 -0.02 24.15
N PHE A 516 -27.83 0.15 23.05
CA PHE A 516 -26.82 -0.81 22.64
C PHE A 516 -25.65 -0.91 23.64
N LEU A 517 -25.13 0.24 24.08
CA LEU A 517 -24.06 0.29 25.07
C LEU A 517 -24.48 -0.32 26.40
N ALA A 518 -25.73 -0.07 26.83
CA ALA A 518 -26.31 -0.71 28.01
C ALA A 518 -26.45 -2.25 27.84
N LEU A 519 -26.75 -2.73 26.64
CA LEU A 519 -26.88 -4.17 26.34
C LEU A 519 -25.56 -4.90 26.44
N ILE A 520 -24.45 -4.26 26.07
CA ILE A 520 -23.11 -4.85 26.06
C ILE A 520 -22.28 -4.55 27.32
N SER A 521 -22.74 -3.63 28.18
CA SER A 521 -22.15 -3.34 29.50
C SER A 521 -22.47 -4.50 30.48
#